data_20525ae056e32c4c7a3ea92e2f978a30
#
_entry.id   20525ae056e32c4c7a3ea92e2f978a30
#
_cell.length_a   1.000
_cell.length_b   1.000
_cell.length_c   1.000
_cell.angle_alpha   90.00
_cell.angle_beta   90.00
_cell.angle_gamma   90.00
#
_symmetry.space_group_name_H-M   'P 1'
#
loop_
_entity.id
_entity.type
_entity.pdbx_description
1 polymer ?
#
loop_
_entity_poly.entity_id
_entity_poly.type
_entity_poly.pdbx_seq_one_letter_code
_entity_poly.pdbx_strand_id
1 'polypeptide(L)'
;MGILIFSARVSDLIHQKHQIEYKLARLTRQMRDMQQYSTLIGNGSISIGDLLNSPSSMMGRTMNYLGYAHNSALQYMQANAPMMQQMYAQQMGAQQNPQQAAMMNNYIMRTLYAQGRDRAAQVEMRNLKEAEERLAQEKEQQETLLAEVSEELKAAKQARDQDIKDFAPKYTA
;
A
#
# COMPACT_ATOMS: atom_id res chain seq x y z
N MET A 1 -49.29 6.19 -8.86
CA MET A 1 -48.16 7.04 -8.38
C MET A 1 -46.90 6.24 -7.98
N GLY A 2 -47.04 4.97 -7.63
CA GLY A 2 -45.91 4.11 -7.21
C GLY A 2 -44.82 3.94 -8.26
N ILE A 3 -45.16 3.76 -9.52
CA ILE A 3 -44.21 3.51 -10.64
C ILE A 3 -43.14 4.61 -10.75
N LEU A 4 -43.53 5.87 -10.65
CA LEU A 4 -42.58 7.00 -10.72
C LEU A 4 -41.62 7.02 -9.53
N ILE A 5 -42.12 6.74 -8.34
CA ILE A 5 -41.31 6.70 -7.09
C ILE A 5 -40.33 5.54 -7.18
N PHE A 6 -40.76 4.34 -7.54
CA PHE A 6 -39.88 3.19 -7.71
C PHE A 6 -38.87 3.37 -8.84
N SER A 7 -39.25 4.00 -9.95
CA SER A 7 -38.32 4.31 -11.04
C SER A 7 -37.25 5.30 -10.63
N ALA A 8 -37.59 6.34 -9.87
CA ALA A 8 -36.62 7.28 -9.29
C ALA A 8 -35.68 6.59 -8.31
N ARG A 9 -36.22 5.73 -7.42
CA ARG A 9 -35.42 4.95 -6.47
C ARG A 9 -34.45 3.99 -7.17
N VAL A 10 -34.91 3.29 -8.20
CA VAL A 10 -34.03 2.42 -9.01
C VAL A 10 -32.92 3.20 -9.67
N SER A 11 -33.18 4.39 -10.23
CA SER A 11 -32.16 5.24 -10.83
C SER A 11 -31.13 5.69 -9.80
N ASP A 12 -31.57 6.10 -8.61
CA ASP A 12 -30.70 6.52 -7.52
C ASP A 12 -29.81 5.38 -7.03
N LEU A 13 -30.37 4.20 -6.80
CA LEU A 13 -29.62 3.00 -6.39
C LEU A 13 -28.61 2.55 -7.47
N ILE A 14 -28.93 2.67 -8.75
CA ILE A 14 -27.96 2.41 -9.82
C ILE A 14 -26.78 3.39 -9.71
N HIS A 15 -27.07 4.66 -9.49
CA HIS A 15 -26.01 5.67 -9.34
C HIS A 15 -25.13 5.41 -8.13
N GLN A 16 -25.73 5.11 -6.98
CA GLN A 16 -24.99 4.72 -5.76
C GLN A 16 -24.13 3.48 -5.98
N LYS A 17 -24.68 2.44 -6.64
CA LYS A 17 -23.94 1.24 -6.99
C LYS A 17 -22.69 1.55 -7.81
N HIS A 18 -22.82 2.34 -8.89
CA HIS A 18 -21.67 2.72 -9.71
C HIS A 18 -20.62 3.54 -8.96
N GLN A 19 -21.05 4.40 -8.04
CA GLN A 19 -20.10 5.14 -7.17
C GLN A 19 -19.30 4.19 -6.29
N ILE A 20 -19.95 3.18 -5.69
CA ILE A 20 -19.28 2.18 -4.85
C ILE A 20 -18.34 1.31 -5.69
N GLU A 21 -18.76 0.84 -6.85
CA GLU A 21 -17.93 0.06 -7.79
C GLU A 21 -16.69 0.85 -8.22
N TYR A 22 -16.82 2.15 -8.49
CA TYR A 22 -15.68 3.03 -8.80
C TYR A 22 -14.71 3.15 -7.63
N LYS A 23 -15.24 3.32 -6.38
CA LYS A 23 -14.40 3.35 -5.17
C LYS A 23 -13.66 2.03 -4.98
N LEU A 24 -14.32 0.89 -5.15
CA LEU A 24 -13.71 -0.44 -5.05
C LEU A 24 -12.59 -0.63 -6.07
N ALA A 25 -12.81 -0.24 -7.32
CA ALA A 25 -11.79 -0.30 -8.37
C ALA A 25 -10.57 0.56 -8.01
N ARG A 26 -10.78 1.75 -7.44
CA ARG A 26 -9.71 2.63 -6.96
C ARG A 26 -8.94 2.03 -5.80
N LEU A 27 -9.63 1.50 -4.77
CA LEU A 27 -9.01 0.85 -3.62
C LEU A 27 -8.18 -0.37 -4.04
N THR A 28 -8.71 -1.21 -4.92
CA THR A 28 -8.00 -2.38 -5.45
C THR A 28 -6.72 -1.97 -6.20
N ARG A 29 -6.76 -0.88 -6.96
CA ARG A 29 -5.57 -0.35 -7.63
C ARG A 29 -4.54 0.16 -6.62
N GLN A 30 -4.98 0.91 -5.61
CA GLN A 30 -4.09 1.42 -4.56
C GLN A 30 -3.42 0.28 -3.79
N MET A 31 -4.15 -0.78 -3.44
CA MET A 31 -3.59 -1.97 -2.78
C MET A 31 -2.54 -2.65 -3.65
N ARG A 32 -2.81 -2.84 -4.94
CA ARG A 32 -1.84 -3.44 -5.86
C ARG A 32 -0.57 -2.60 -6.01
N ASP A 33 -0.71 -1.28 -6.15
CA ASP A 33 0.42 -0.35 -6.26
C ASP A 33 1.28 -0.39 -4.98
N MET A 34 0.63 -0.50 -3.82
CA MET A 34 1.30 -0.63 -2.53
C MET A 34 2.04 -1.96 -2.39
N GLN A 35 1.45 -3.07 -2.85
CA GLN A 35 2.10 -4.37 -2.85
C GLN A 35 3.33 -4.40 -3.77
N GLN A 36 3.25 -3.79 -4.95
CA GLN A 36 4.41 -3.64 -5.83
C GLN A 36 5.53 -2.83 -5.16
N TYR A 37 5.18 -1.73 -4.50
CA TYR A 37 6.15 -0.94 -3.75
C TYR A 37 6.74 -1.72 -2.56
N SER A 38 5.95 -2.48 -1.84
CA SER A 38 6.38 -3.35 -0.74
C SER A 38 7.40 -4.39 -1.22
N THR A 39 7.18 -5.01 -2.39
CA THR A 39 8.13 -5.97 -2.96
C THR A 39 9.47 -5.33 -3.34
N LEU A 40 9.45 -4.09 -3.85
CA LEU A 40 10.68 -3.35 -4.15
C LEU A 40 11.51 -3.09 -2.88
N ILE A 41 10.87 -2.70 -1.78
CA ILE A 41 11.54 -2.49 -0.48
C ILE A 41 12.03 -3.81 0.11
N GLY A 42 11.23 -4.86 0.06
CA GLY A 42 11.54 -6.17 0.64
C GLY A 42 12.76 -6.85 0.02
N ASN A 43 13.10 -6.53 -1.23
CA ASN A 43 14.31 -7.03 -1.91
C ASN A 43 15.61 -6.37 -1.42
N GLY A 44 15.56 -5.47 -0.44
CA GLY A 44 16.70 -4.98 0.37
C GLY A 44 17.59 -3.94 -0.30
N SER A 45 17.55 -3.74 -1.60
CA SER A 45 18.40 -2.77 -2.29
C SER A 45 17.64 -1.98 -3.34
N ILE A 46 16.78 -1.05 -2.89
CA ILE A 46 16.20 -0.11 -3.85
C ILE A 46 17.32 0.75 -4.41
N SER A 47 17.58 0.58 -5.70
CA SER A 47 18.49 1.41 -6.49
C SER A 47 17.70 2.51 -7.20
N ILE A 48 18.40 3.51 -7.72
CA ILE A 48 17.78 4.54 -8.59
C ILE A 48 17.11 3.90 -9.81
N GLY A 49 17.62 2.74 -10.29
CA GLY A 49 17.00 1.97 -11.38
C GLY A 49 15.63 1.40 -11.02
N ASP A 50 15.41 1.04 -9.76
CA ASP A 50 14.12 0.52 -9.29
C ASP A 50 13.05 1.61 -9.17
N LEU A 51 13.46 2.89 -9.15
CA LEU A 51 12.55 4.02 -9.21
C LEU A 51 11.71 4.00 -10.50
N LEU A 52 12.31 3.57 -11.61
CA LEU A 52 11.61 3.45 -12.91
C LEU A 52 10.58 2.31 -12.91
N ASN A 53 10.76 1.31 -12.06
CA ASN A 53 9.84 0.18 -11.90
C ASN A 53 8.78 0.42 -10.81
N SER A 54 8.87 1.56 -10.12
CA SER A 54 7.88 1.94 -9.10
C SER A 54 6.58 2.38 -9.77
N PRO A 55 5.41 1.98 -9.20
CA PRO A 55 4.13 2.53 -9.67
C PRO A 55 4.14 4.06 -9.62
N SER A 56 3.57 4.71 -10.62
CA SER A 56 3.55 6.19 -10.72
C SER A 56 2.90 6.84 -9.49
N SER A 57 1.91 6.19 -8.89
CA SER A 57 1.25 6.62 -7.65
C SER A 57 2.17 6.57 -6.42
N MET A 58 3.19 5.70 -6.43
CA MET A 58 4.14 5.48 -5.33
C MET A 58 5.51 6.13 -5.57
N MET A 59 5.74 6.72 -6.74
CA MET A 59 7.04 7.28 -7.13
C MET A 59 7.56 8.33 -6.13
N GLY A 60 6.70 9.25 -5.70
CA GLY A 60 7.07 10.25 -4.68
C GLY A 60 7.44 9.63 -3.34
N ARG A 61 6.71 8.59 -2.91
CA ARG A 61 7.01 7.83 -1.69
C ARG A 61 8.34 7.08 -1.82
N THR A 62 8.60 6.47 -2.98
CA THR A 62 9.87 5.78 -3.26
C THR A 62 11.07 6.73 -3.19
N MET A 63 10.94 7.93 -3.77
CA MET A 63 11.99 8.96 -3.70
C MET A 63 12.26 9.41 -2.27
N ASN A 64 11.20 9.70 -1.51
CA ASN A 64 11.33 10.09 -0.10
C ASN A 64 11.96 8.97 0.74
N TYR A 65 11.57 7.72 0.50
CA TYR A 65 12.15 6.57 1.18
C TYR A 65 13.64 6.43 0.85
N LEU A 66 14.07 6.58 -0.40
CA LEU A 66 15.49 6.52 -0.78
C LEU A 66 16.32 7.55 -0.02
N GLY A 67 15.86 8.80 0.05
CA GLY A 67 16.50 9.87 0.82
C GLY A 67 16.54 9.57 2.31
N TYR A 68 15.42 9.12 2.87
CA TYR A 68 15.32 8.74 4.29
C TYR A 68 16.24 7.57 4.63
N ALA A 69 16.22 6.50 3.84
CA ALA A 69 17.03 5.30 4.06
C ALA A 69 18.52 5.60 3.98
N HIS A 70 18.95 6.45 3.03
CA HIS A 70 20.34 6.90 2.91
C HIS A 70 20.77 7.69 4.15
N ASN A 71 20.01 8.71 4.53
CA ASN A 71 20.33 9.56 5.68
C ASN A 71 20.32 8.76 7.00
N SER A 72 19.34 7.89 7.20
CA SER A 72 19.26 7.01 8.36
C SER A 72 20.46 6.05 8.44
N ALA A 73 20.87 5.49 7.29
CA ALA A 73 22.03 4.62 7.20
C ALA A 73 23.35 5.36 7.54
N LEU A 74 23.50 6.59 7.05
CA LEU A 74 24.65 7.43 7.39
C LEU A 74 24.71 7.75 8.90
N GLN A 75 23.59 8.16 9.48
CA GLN A 75 23.50 8.43 10.92
C GLN A 75 23.81 7.19 11.75
N TYR A 76 23.25 6.04 11.37
CA TYR A 76 23.51 4.77 12.04
C TYR A 76 24.99 4.37 11.95
N MET A 77 25.59 4.52 10.79
CA MET A 77 27.02 4.27 10.56
C MET A 77 27.89 5.19 11.43
N GLN A 78 27.63 6.50 11.41
CA GLN A 78 28.40 7.48 12.21
C GLN A 78 28.30 7.23 13.71
N ALA A 79 27.12 6.85 14.20
CA ALA A 79 26.90 6.58 15.62
C ALA A 79 27.60 5.30 16.10
N ASN A 80 27.70 4.27 15.25
CA ASN A 80 28.21 2.95 15.67
C ASN A 80 29.66 2.66 15.22
N ALA A 81 30.16 3.39 14.21
CA ALA A 81 31.53 3.14 13.70
C ALA A 81 32.61 3.22 14.76
N PRO A 82 32.65 4.22 15.69
CA PRO A 82 33.70 4.31 16.70
C PRO A 82 33.72 3.09 17.63
N MET A 83 32.55 2.63 18.06
CA MET A 83 32.41 1.46 18.93
C MET A 83 32.91 0.18 18.25
N MET A 84 32.50 -0.02 16.97
CA MET A 84 32.95 -1.18 16.20
C MET A 84 34.46 -1.16 15.94
N GLN A 85 35.02 0.00 15.59
CA GLN A 85 36.46 0.16 15.40
C GLN A 85 37.25 -0.14 16.70
N GLN A 86 36.76 0.32 17.85
CA GLN A 86 37.36 0.05 19.13
C GLN A 86 37.32 -1.44 19.48
N MET A 87 36.19 -2.12 19.26
CA MET A 87 36.09 -3.56 19.48
C MET A 87 37.07 -4.35 18.62
N TYR A 88 37.19 -4.02 17.34
CA TYR A 88 38.14 -4.69 16.45
C TYR A 88 39.58 -4.40 16.81
N ALA A 89 39.93 -3.17 17.20
CA ALA A 89 41.27 -2.83 17.65
C ALA A 89 41.71 -3.63 18.91
N GLN A 90 40.77 -3.86 19.84
CA GLN A 90 41.01 -4.69 21.02
C GLN A 90 41.20 -6.17 20.67
N GLN A 91 40.47 -6.69 19.67
CA GLN A 91 40.51 -8.11 19.32
C GLN A 91 41.74 -8.50 18.49
N MET A 92 42.25 -7.57 17.66
CA MET A 92 43.35 -7.86 16.72
C MET A 92 44.77 -7.56 17.29
N GLY A 93 44.90 -6.90 18.42
CA GLY A 93 46.20 -6.57 19.03
C GLY A 93 47.01 -5.52 18.26
N ALA A 94 48.21 -5.15 18.82
CA ALA A 94 49.02 -4.01 18.36
C ALA A 94 49.78 -4.20 17.02
N GLN A 95 49.67 -5.35 16.35
CA GLN A 95 50.39 -5.66 15.09
C GLN A 95 49.51 -5.62 13.85
N GLN A 96 48.80 -4.54 13.63
CA GLN A 96 47.98 -4.42 12.39
C GLN A 96 48.82 -3.87 11.21
N ASN A 97 48.84 -4.63 10.12
CA ASN A 97 49.29 -4.09 8.84
C ASN A 97 48.31 -2.96 8.40
N PRO A 98 48.79 -1.75 8.02
CA PRO A 98 47.93 -0.63 7.61
C PRO A 98 46.93 -0.97 6.53
N GLN A 99 47.25 -1.88 5.61
CA GLN A 99 46.35 -2.34 4.58
C GLN A 99 45.16 -3.16 5.13
N GLN A 100 45.43 -4.04 6.11
CA GLN A 100 44.39 -4.82 6.78
C GLN A 100 43.45 -3.92 7.58
N ALA A 101 44.00 -2.91 8.29
CA ALA A 101 43.22 -1.94 9.02
C ALA A 101 42.27 -1.13 8.08
N ALA A 102 42.78 -0.71 6.92
CA ALA A 102 41.96 0.01 5.93
C ALA A 102 40.86 -0.87 5.33
N MET A 103 41.15 -2.13 5.02
CA MET A 103 40.14 -3.10 4.53
C MET A 103 39.08 -3.35 5.59
N MET A 104 39.45 -3.52 6.84
CA MET A 104 38.54 -3.73 7.95
C MET A 104 37.61 -2.52 8.17
N ASN A 105 38.20 -1.31 8.18
CA ASN A 105 37.40 -0.08 8.27
C ASN A 105 36.34 0.02 7.14
N ASN A 106 36.74 -0.27 5.90
CA ASN A 106 35.80 -0.29 4.78
C ASN A 106 34.70 -1.35 4.96
N TYR A 107 35.05 -2.51 5.48
CA TYR A 107 34.08 -3.57 5.78
C TYR A 107 33.09 -3.15 6.87
N ILE A 108 33.58 -2.59 7.98
CA ILE A 108 32.75 -2.07 9.08
C ILE A 108 31.78 -1.01 8.55
N MET A 109 32.27 -0.03 7.79
CA MET A 109 31.45 1.05 7.26
C MET A 109 30.36 0.53 6.33
N ARG A 110 30.69 -0.39 5.42
CA ARG A 110 29.70 -1.01 4.52
C ARG A 110 28.65 -1.82 5.29
N THR A 111 29.09 -2.58 6.29
CA THR A 111 28.19 -3.41 7.10
C THR A 111 27.22 -2.54 7.92
N LEU A 112 27.72 -1.50 8.57
CA LEU A 112 26.90 -0.56 9.33
C LEU A 112 25.94 0.21 8.43
N TYR A 113 26.37 0.62 7.24
CA TYR A 113 25.52 1.29 6.28
C TYR A 113 24.38 0.35 5.80
N ALA A 114 24.70 -0.91 5.48
CA ALA A 114 23.69 -1.91 5.10
C ALA A 114 22.69 -2.15 6.24
N GLN A 115 23.16 -2.35 7.48
CA GLN A 115 22.28 -2.49 8.65
C GLN A 115 21.38 -1.27 8.88
N GLY A 116 21.89 -0.07 8.66
CA GLY A 116 21.10 1.16 8.76
C GLY A 116 19.98 1.23 7.70
N ARG A 117 20.29 0.80 6.48
CA ARG A 117 19.28 0.69 5.41
C ARG A 117 18.23 -0.38 5.71
N ASP A 118 18.65 -1.53 6.22
CA ASP A 118 17.71 -2.62 6.58
C ASP A 118 16.73 -2.18 7.67
N ARG A 119 17.22 -1.42 8.68
CA ARG A 119 16.33 -0.83 9.70
C ARG A 119 15.32 0.15 9.10
N ALA A 120 15.76 1.02 8.20
CA ALA A 120 14.85 1.93 7.50
C ALA A 120 13.80 1.17 6.68
N ALA A 121 14.20 0.09 6.00
CA ALA A 121 13.30 -0.79 5.27
C ALA A 121 12.27 -1.46 6.18
N GLN A 122 12.69 -1.97 7.33
CA GLN A 122 11.78 -2.57 8.32
C GLN A 122 10.73 -1.58 8.83
N VAL A 123 11.11 -0.32 9.08
CA VAL A 123 10.17 0.73 9.50
C VAL A 123 9.16 1.02 8.39
N GLU A 124 9.64 1.19 7.16
CA GLU A 124 8.75 1.46 6.03
C GLU A 124 7.81 0.27 5.74
N MET A 125 8.29 -0.97 5.86
CA MET A 125 7.46 -2.17 5.72
C MET A 125 6.34 -2.24 6.77
N ARG A 126 6.60 -1.83 8.02
CA ARG A 126 5.55 -1.73 9.04
C ARG A 126 4.51 -0.68 8.68
N ASN A 127 4.95 0.50 8.25
CA ASN A 127 4.04 1.57 7.82
C ASN A 127 3.18 1.16 6.62
N LEU A 128 3.77 0.39 5.69
CA LEU A 128 3.04 -0.17 4.56
C LEU A 128 1.99 -1.16 4.99
N LYS A 129 2.35 -2.08 5.88
CA LYS A 129 1.42 -3.08 6.41
C LYS A 129 0.22 -2.44 7.10
N GLU A 130 0.44 -1.43 7.94
CA GLU A 130 -0.65 -0.68 8.57
C GLU A 130 -1.54 0.02 7.52
N ALA A 131 -0.95 0.56 6.47
CA ALA A 131 -1.71 1.20 5.40
C ALA A 131 -2.49 0.17 4.56
N GLU A 132 -1.93 -1.00 4.28
CA GLU A 132 -2.61 -2.11 3.62
C GLU A 132 -3.81 -2.60 4.44
N GLU A 133 -3.65 -2.76 5.74
CA GLU A 133 -4.74 -3.18 6.64
C GLU A 133 -5.88 -2.16 6.64
N ARG A 134 -5.58 -0.85 6.66
CA ARG A 134 -6.61 0.20 6.55
C ARG A 134 -7.35 0.16 5.20
N LEU A 135 -6.63 0.00 4.11
CA LEU A 135 -7.24 -0.12 2.78
C LEU A 135 -8.08 -1.40 2.64
N ALA A 136 -7.64 -2.50 3.25
CA ALA A 136 -8.40 -3.76 3.28
C ALA A 136 -9.72 -3.59 4.03
N GLN A 137 -9.71 -2.94 5.19
CA GLN A 137 -10.91 -2.62 5.95
C GLN A 137 -11.86 -1.70 5.18
N GLU A 138 -11.34 -0.66 4.53
CA GLU A 138 -12.15 0.24 3.71
C GLU A 138 -12.78 -0.50 2.52
N LYS A 139 -12.02 -1.39 1.88
CA LYS A 139 -12.50 -2.23 0.80
C LYS A 139 -13.63 -3.15 1.27
N GLU A 140 -13.47 -3.84 2.39
CA GLU A 140 -14.50 -4.72 2.97
C GLU A 140 -15.80 -3.95 3.29
N GLN A 141 -15.68 -2.74 3.83
CA GLN A 141 -16.83 -1.86 4.06
C GLN A 141 -17.55 -1.50 2.75
N GLN A 142 -16.79 -1.18 1.69
CA GLN A 142 -17.39 -0.87 0.40
C GLN A 142 -18.02 -2.10 -0.27
N GLU A 143 -17.45 -3.29 -0.10
CA GLU A 143 -18.03 -4.55 -0.58
C GLU A 143 -19.35 -4.87 0.13
N THR A 144 -19.43 -4.65 1.44
CA THR A 144 -20.67 -4.79 2.22
C THR A 144 -21.74 -3.81 1.72
N LEU A 145 -21.40 -2.52 1.57
CA LEU A 145 -22.32 -1.52 1.03
C LEU A 145 -22.78 -1.86 -0.39
N LEU A 146 -21.90 -2.41 -1.24
CA LEU A 146 -22.26 -2.85 -2.57
C LEU A 146 -23.28 -3.99 -2.55
N ALA A 147 -23.11 -4.94 -1.62
CA ALA A 147 -24.06 -6.03 -1.44
C ALA A 147 -25.44 -5.50 -0.99
N GLU A 148 -25.48 -4.62 0.02
CA GLU A 148 -26.71 -4.00 0.50
C GLU A 148 -27.46 -3.22 -0.60
N VAL A 149 -26.75 -2.32 -1.31
CA VAL A 149 -27.32 -1.53 -2.39
C VAL A 149 -27.79 -2.43 -3.56
N SER A 150 -27.08 -3.53 -3.82
CA SER A 150 -27.46 -4.48 -4.87
C SER A 150 -28.74 -5.25 -4.53
N GLU A 151 -28.92 -5.65 -3.27
CA GLU A 151 -30.17 -6.29 -2.81
C GLU A 151 -31.33 -5.30 -2.78
N GLU A 152 -31.11 -4.07 -2.31
CA GLU A 152 -32.13 -3.03 -2.35
C GLU A 152 -32.54 -2.68 -3.79
N LEU A 153 -31.59 -2.60 -4.71
CA LEU A 153 -31.85 -2.38 -6.13
C LEU A 153 -32.70 -3.50 -6.74
N LYS A 154 -32.43 -4.75 -6.36
CA LYS A 154 -33.20 -5.91 -6.81
C LYS A 154 -34.63 -5.83 -6.28
N ALA A 155 -34.81 -5.53 -5.00
CA ALA A 155 -36.14 -5.34 -4.40
C ALA A 155 -36.90 -4.18 -5.04
N ALA A 156 -36.27 -3.03 -5.26
CA ALA A 156 -36.89 -1.88 -5.90
C ALA A 156 -37.31 -2.16 -7.35
N LYS A 157 -36.52 -2.91 -8.13
CA LYS A 157 -36.86 -3.37 -9.45
C LYS A 157 -38.07 -4.30 -9.43
N GLN A 158 -38.12 -5.25 -8.51
CA GLN A 158 -39.25 -6.17 -8.37
C GLN A 158 -40.53 -5.42 -7.99
N ALA A 159 -40.48 -4.48 -7.07
CA ALA A 159 -41.63 -3.64 -6.71
C ALA A 159 -42.15 -2.80 -7.88
N ARG A 160 -41.21 -2.18 -8.64
CA ARG A 160 -41.57 -1.44 -9.85
C ARG A 160 -42.27 -2.34 -10.90
N ASP A 161 -41.71 -3.51 -11.14
CA ASP A 161 -42.24 -4.44 -12.15
C ASP A 161 -43.59 -5.02 -11.73
N GLN A 162 -43.84 -5.17 -10.42
CA GLN A 162 -45.13 -5.53 -9.87
C GLN A 162 -46.16 -4.42 -10.08
N ASP A 163 -45.80 -3.17 -9.73
CA ASP A 163 -46.66 -2.00 -9.97
C ASP A 163 -47.03 -1.87 -11.45
N ILE A 164 -46.10 -2.10 -12.38
CA ILE A 164 -46.34 -2.08 -13.81
C ILE A 164 -47.37 -3.14 -14.22
N LYS A 165 -47.26 -4.37 -13.68
CA LYS A 165 -48.21 -5.45 -13.95
C LYS A 165 -49.60 -5.15 -13.40
N ASP A 166 -49.70 -4.54 -12.24
CA ASP A 166 -50.96 -4.19 -11.62
C ASP A 166 -51.68 -3.04 -12.32
N PHE A 167 -50.93 -2.14 -12.99
CA PHE A 167 -51.46 -1.08 -13.84
C PHE A 167 -51.81 -1.51 -15.27
N ALA A 168 -51.29 -2.67 -15.72
CA ALA A 168 -51.63 -3.17 -17.06
C ALA A 168 -53.13 -3.48 -17.14
N PRO A 169 -53.86 -2.98 -18.17
CA PRO A 169 -55.28 -3.26 -18.31
C PRO A 169 -55.48 -4.76 -18.48
N LYS A 170 -56.22 -5.37 -17.54
CA LYS A 170 -56.63 -6.77 -17.65
C LYS A 170 -57.75 -6.83 -18.67
N TYR A 171 -57.39 -7.03 -19.92
CA TYR A 171 -58.40 -7.39 -20.95
C TYR A 171 -58.83 -8.83 -20.65
N THR A 172 -59.91 -8.96 -19.90
CA THR A 172 -60.65 -10.24 -19.85
C THR A 172 -61.37 -10.40 -21.17
N ALA A 173 -60.93 -11.36 -21.98
CA ALA A 173 -61.68 -11.82 -23.12
C ALA A 173 -62.93 -12.60 -22.68
#